data_671fd0eb6bca1894d3728b159a9de4e2
#
_entry.id   671fd0eb6bca1894d3728b159a9de4e2
#
_cell.length_a   1.000
_cell.length_b   1.000
_cell.length_c   1.000
_cell.angle_alpha   90.00
_cell.angle_beta   90.00
_cell.angle_gamma   90.00
#
_symmetry.space_group_name_H-M   'P 1'
#
loop_
_entity.id
_entity.type
_entity.pdbx_description
1 polymer ?
#
loop_
_entity_poly.entity_id
_entity_poly.type
_entity_poly.pdbx_seq_one_letter_code
_entity_poly.pdbx_strand_id
1 'polypeptide(L)'
;MFCKILFVCLMLLVNVAQASEAQLLRQDYQSTVDDLKRQYFVYLPAGYDQKAAQKWPVLLFLHGNGERGNGLDELDYTMVHGPLYEAWVQKRDLPFIMVVPQLHMFDMGKLPYIANRSKEDIPKRLTEGVPPRPVMFPSDKAIEPAKAVTDISKVPVLLPDGWERAEQDLLAMLATVQKNYHTDTKRLYISGISYGGFGTWYMASKHPELFAAAAPVVAWGHPDLMPPIAAAKLPLWVIAAGRDSAINKDNLYPGIEILRQLGHTNVRFSMLEQAEHDAWRQVYEGWDIYGWLLGQGK
;
A
#
# COMPACT_ATOMS: atom_id res chain seq x y z
N MET A 1 48.92 -1.58 -60.59
CA MET A 1 48.76 -2.47 -59.42
C MET A 1 47.87 -1.77 -58.40
N PHE A 2 46.53 -1.94 -58.49
CA PHE A 2 45.54 -1.25 -57.61
C PHE A 2 45.17 -2.19 -56.44
N CYS A 3 45.55 -1.81 -55.24
CA CYS A 3 45.18 -2.52 -54.01
C CYS A 3 43.76 -2.11 -53.61
N LYS A 4 42.77 -3.04 -53.70
CA LYS A 4 41.40 -2.81 -53.15
C LYS A 4 41.42 -3.14 -51.69
N ILE A 5 41.28 -2.12 -50.84
CA ILE A 5 41.04 -2.26 -49.39
C ILE A 5 39.55 -2.57 -49.21
N LEU A 6 39.25 -3.78 -48.73
CA LEU A 6 37.91 -4.21 -48.38
C LEU A 6 37.61 -3.76 -46.93
N PHE A 7 36.72 -2.77 -46.76
CA PHE A 7 36.24 -2.34 -45.47
C PHE A 7 35.13 -3.30 -45.04
N VAL A 8 35.41 -4.19 -44.11
CA VAL A 8 34.39 -5.05 -43.45
C VAL A 8 33.77 -4.23 -42.30
N CYS A 9 32.56 -3.70 -42.54
CA CYS A 9 31.74 -3.12 -41.45
C CYS A 9 31.18 -4.23 -40.57
N LEU A 10 31.78 -4.42 -39.39
CA LEU A 10 31.24 -5.29 -38.36
C LEU A 10 30.05 -4.60 -37.71
N MET A 11 28.81 -4.95 -38.13
CA MET A 11 27.61 -4.51 -37.42
C MET A 11 27.50 -5.27 -36.09
N LEU A 12 27.83 -4.61 -35.01
CA LEU A 12 27.48 -5.07 -33.67
C LEU A 12 25.95 -5.00 -33.50
N LEU A 13 25.29 -6.15 -33.62
CA LEU A 13 23.89 -6.29 -33.20
C LEU A 13 23.85 -6.17 -31.67
N VAL A 14 23.55 -4.97 -31.18
CA VAL A 14 23.19 -4.76 -29.78
C VAL A 14 21.80 -5.36 -29.60
N ASN A 15 21.74 -6.58 -29.07
CA ASN A 15 20.48 -7.13 -28.56
C ASN A 15 20.07 -6.29 -27.36
N VAL A 16 19.22 -5.29 -27.57
CA VAL A 16 18.51 -4.63 -26.48
C VAL A 16 17.50 -5.65 -25.97
N ALA A 17 17.82 -6.32 -24.87
CA ALA A 17 16.85 -7.17 -24.18
C ALA A 17 15.67 -6.27 -23.82
N GLN A 18 14.51 -6.51 -24.42
CA GLN A 18 13.29 -5.80 -24.10
C GLN A 18 12.91 -6.18 -22.68
N ALA A 19 12.82 -5.19 -21.78
CA ALA A 19 12.40 -5.44 -20.42
C ALA A 19 11.02 -6.08 -20.42
N SER A 20 10.80 -7.07 -19.56
CA SER A 20 9.48 -7.70 -19.41
C SER A 20 8.45 -6.66 -18.98
N GLU A 21 7.23 -6.76 -19.50
CA GLU A 21 6.12 -5.94 -19.04
C GLU A 21 5.76 -6.26 -17.58
N ALA A 22 5.15 -5.29 -16.90
CA ALA A 22 4.58 -5.51 -15.58
C ALA A 22 3.47 -6.57 -15.61
N GLN A 23 3.38 -7.37 -14.55
CA GLN A 23 2.41 -8.45 -14.44
C GLN A 23 1.56 -8.28 -13.19
N LEU A 24 0.28 -8.66 -13.28
CA LEU A 24 -0.62 -8.77 -12.14
C LEU A 24 -1.12 -10.20 -12.03
N LEU A 25 -0.77 -10.85 -10.94
CA LEU A 25 -1.05 -12.27 -10.71
C LEU A 25 -2.06 -12.40 -9.57
N ARG A 26 -3.00 -13.34 -9.71
CA ARG A 26 -3.85 -13.79 -8.62
C ARG A 26 -3.22 -15.02 -7.98
N GLN A 27 -2.94 -14.94 -6.69
CA GLN A 27 -2.35 -16.04 -5.90
C GLN A 27 -3.39 -16.61 -4.96
N ASP A 28 -3.58 -17.92 -5.01
CA ASP A 28 -4.47 -18.62 -4.10
C ASP A 28 -3.85 -18.75 -2.70
N TYR A 29 -4.68 -18.69 -1.69
CA TYR A 29 -4.34 -19.03 -0.32
C TYR A 29 -5.54 -19.63 0.42
N GLN A 30 -5.27 -20.36 1.50
CA GLN A 30 -6.28 -20.82 2.44
C GLN A 30 -6.34 -19.83 3.59
N SER A 31 -7.48 -19.17 3.78
CA SER A 31 -7.64 -18.19 4.86
C SER A 31 -7.70 -18.87 6.22
N THR A 32 -6.98 -18.33 7.19
CA THR A 32 -7.05 -18.78 8.59
C THR A 32 -8.26 -18.20 9.33
N VAL A 33 -8.95 -17.23 8.72
CA VAL A 33 -10.11 -16.55 9.33
C VAL A 33 -11.38 -17.40 9.26
N ASP A 34 -11.61 -18.06 8.13
CA ASP A 34 -12.85 -18.79 7.83
C ASP A 34 -12.63 -20.12 7.10
N ASP A 35 -11.37 -20.54 6.97
CA ASP A 35 -10.95 -21.77 6.27
C ASP A 35 -11.45 -21.88 4.82
N LEU A 36 -11.65 -20.72 4.15
CA LEU A 36 -12.04 -20.68 2.74
C LEU A 36 -10.84 -20.39 1.84
N LYS A 37 -10.90 -20.93 0.63
CA LYS A 37 -9.95 -20.56 -0.43
C LYS A 37 -10.25 -19.15 -0.90
N ARG A 38 -9.21 -18.32 -0.97
CA ARG A 38 -9.24 -16.93 -1.38
C ARG A 38 -8.05 -16.61 -2.26
N GLN A 39 -8.03 -15.41 -2.81
CA GLN A 39 -6.93 -14.90 -3.62
C GLN A 39 -6.47 -13.53 -3.12
N TYR A 40 -5.24 -13.20 -3.44
CA TYR A 40 -4.66 -11.87 -3.30
C TYR A 40 -3.87 -11.51 -4.56
N PHE A 41 -3.62 -10.23 -4.78
CA PHE A 41 -2.80 -9.81 -5.91
C PHE A 41 -1.32 -9.81 -5.56
N VAL A 42 -0.52 -10.29 -6.51
CA VAL A 42 0.91 -10.05 -6.59
C VAL A 42 1.19 -9.28 -7.88
N TYR A 43 1.69 -8.05 -7.73
CA TYR A 43 2.16 -7.25 -8.85
C TYR A 43 3.66 -7.43 -8.99
N LEU A 44 4.11 -7.73 -10.20
CA LEU A 44 5.52 -7.77 -10.58
C LEU A 44 5.83 -6.56 -11.48
N PRO A 45 6.85 -5.75 -11.14
CA PRO A 45 7.17 -4.54 -11.89
C PRO A 45 7.73 -4.85 -13.29
N ALA A 46 7.71 -3.86 -14.16
CA ALA A 46 8.40 -3.95 -15.44
C ALA A 46 9.88 -4.26 -15.22
N GLY A 47 10.44 -5.11 -16.05
CA GLY A 47 11.82 -5.57 -15.91
C GLY A 47 12.02 -6.69 -14.88
N TYR A 48 10.97 -7.15 -14.19
CA TYR A 48 11.08 -8.32 -13.32
C TYR A 48 11.43 -9.56 -14.16
N ASP A 49 12.55 -10.21 -13.84
CA ASP A 49 12.98 -11.46 -14.44
C ASP A 49 13.27 -12.50 -13.37
N GLN A 50 12.55 -13.62 -13.42
CA GLN A 50 12.73 -14.74 -12.48
C GLN A 50 14.12 -15.40 -12.58
N LYS A 51 14.83 -15.21 -13.68
CA LYS A 51 16.18 -15.77 -13.90
C LYS A 51 17.29 -14.79 -13.50
N ALA A 52 16.97 -13.51 -13.33
CA ALA A 52 17.95 -12.50 -12.94
C ALA A 52 18.26 -12.57 -11.44
N ALA A 53 19.50 -12.23 -11.08
CA ALA A 53 19.91 -12.16 -9.66
C ALA A 53 19.39 -10.91 -8.93
N GLN A 54 18.75 -9.98 -9.66
CA GLN A 54 18.21 -8.74 -9.10
C GLN A 54 17.14 -9.03 -8.06
N LYS A 55 17.26 -8.40 -6.89
CA LYS A 55 16.25 -8.46 -5.83
C LYS A 55 15.42 -7.19 -5.82
N TRP A 56 14.12 -7.36 -5.65
CA TRP A 56 13.15 -6.29 -5.69
C TRP A 56 12.60 -5.97 -4.30
N PRO A 57 12.43 -4.68 -3.96
CA PRO A 57 11.72 -4.28 -2.76
C PRO A 57 10.27 -4.77 -2.80
N VAL A 58 9.72 -5.05 -1.62
CA VAL A 58 8.34 -5.52 -1.48
C VAL A 58 7.51 -4.46 -0.79
N LEU A 59 6.32 -4.19 -1.30
CA LEU A 59 5.33 -3.32 -0.67
C LEU A 59 4.07 -4.12 -0.35
N LEU A 60 3.79 -4.33 0.93
CA LEU A 60 2.49 -4.78 1.42
C LEU A 60 1.56 -3.58 1.47
N PHE A 61 0.47 -3.61 0.71
CA PHE A 61 -0.51 -2.55 0.70
C PHE A 61 -1.85 -3.02 1.26
N LEU A 62 -2.34 -2.31 2.29
CA LEU A 62 -3.60 -2.58 2.95
C LEU A 62 -4.64 -1.53 2.52
N HIS A 63 -5.69 -1.98 1.85
CA HIS A 63 -6.77 -1.12 1.37
C HIS A 63 -7.70 -0.62 2.49
N GLY A 64 -8.57 0.32 2.19
CA GLY A 64 -9.57 0.88 3.09
C GLY A 64 -10.79 -0.02 3.29
N ASN A 65 -11.78 0.49 4.02
CA ASN A 65 -12.98 -0.30 4.33
C ASN A 65 -13.85 -0.58 3.09
N GLY A 66 -13.82 0.31 2.10
CA GLY A 66 -14.65 0.20 0.89
C GLY A 66 -14.28 -0.94 -0.06
N GLU A 67 -13.04 -1.43 0.01
CA GLU A 67 -12.51 -2.46 -0.89
C GLU A 67 -12.59 -3.89 -0.31
N ARG A 68 -13.22 -4.07 0.86
CA ARG A 68 -13.46 -5.40 1.44
C ARG A 68 -14.18 -6.33 0.48
N GLY A 69 -13.99 -7.63 0.66
CA GLY A 69 -14.66 -8.59 -0.21
C GLY A 69 -14.43 -10.05 0.16
N ASN A 70 -14.82 -10.91 -0.80
CA ASN A 70 -14.74 -12.36 -0.65
C ASN A 70 -13.38 -12.95 -1.06
N GLY A 71 -12.44 -12.11 -1.50
CA GLY A 71 -11.12 -12.57 -1.95
C GLY A 71 -11.16 -13.39 -3.25
N LEU A 72 -12.23 -13.31 -4.03
CA LEU A 72 -12.40 -14.03 -5.30
C LEU A 72 -12.83 -13.06 -6.40
N ASP A 73 -14.12 -13.05 -6.75
CA ASP A 73 -14.68 -12.20 -7.79
C ASP A 73 -14.84 -10.72 -7.37
N GLU A 74 -14.65 -10.42 -6.09
CA GLU A 74 -14.60 -9.07 -5.54
C GLU A 74 -13.16 -8.55 -5.32
N LEU A 75 -12.14 -9.37 -5.54
CA LEU A 75 -10.76 -8.98 -5.33
C LEU A 75 -10.36 -7.72 -6.12
N ASP A 76 -10.97 -7.52 -7.29
CA ASP A 76 -10.70 -6.38 -8.16
C ASP A 76 -11.01 -5.02 -7.54
N TYR A 77 -11.86 -4.95 -6.50
CA TYR A 77 -12.06 -3.70 -5.76
C TYR A 77 -10.77 -3.15 -5.14
N THR A 78 -9.78 -4.01 -4.86
CA THR A 78 -8.48 -3.56 -4.33
C THR A 78 -7.64 -2.75 -5.34
N MET A 79 -8.08 -2.69 -6.61
CA MET A 79 -7.47 -1.86 -7.66
C MET A 79 -8.03 -0.42 -7.70
N VAL A 80 -9.05 -0.09 -6.89
CA VAL A 80 -9.70 1.23 -6.96
C VAL A 80 -8.78 2.35 -6.44
N HIS A 81 -7.94 2.04 -5.47
CA HIS A 81 -7.08 3.01 -4.79
C HIS A 81 -5.66 2.48 -4.52
N GLY A 82 -4.74 3.41 -4.29
CA GLY A 82 -3.41 3.09 -3.78
C GLY A 82 -2.38 2.71 -4.85
N PRO A 83 -1.25 2.13 -4.43
CA PRO A 83 -0.12 1.89 -5.33
C PRO A 83 -0.42 0.88 -6.44
N LEU A 84 -1.35 -0.07 -6.23
CA LEU A 84 -1.74 -1.01 -7.29
C LEU A 84 -2.51 -0.31 -8.41
N TYR A 85 -3.42 0.63 -8.07
CA TYR A 85 -4.07 1.49 -9.06
C TYR A 85 -3.04 2.24 -9.91
N GLU A 86 -2.05 2.84 -9.25
CA GLU A 86 -1.00 3.60 -9.92
C GLU A 86 -0.14 2.72 -10.84
N ALA A 87 0.32 1.58 -10.34
CA ALA A 87 1.21 0.72 -11.08
C ALA A 87 0.49 -0.03 -12.20
N TRP A 88 -0.68 -0.60 -11.91
CA TRP A 88 -1.36 -1.48 -12.86
C TRP A 88 -2.29 -0.71 -13.81
N VAL A 89 -3.18 0.13 -13.27
CA VAL A 89 -4.19 0.84 -14.07
C VAL A 89 -3.58 2.04 -14.77
N GLN A 90 -2.82 2.86 -14.04
CA GLN A 90 -2.16 4.06 -14.58
C GLN A 90 -0.78 3.76 -15.21
N LYS A 91 -0.39 2.48 -15.26
CA LYS A 91 0.85 2.00 -15.90
C LYS A 91 2.12 2.73 -15.45
N ARG A 92 2.14 3.18 -14.18
CA ARG A 92 3.35 3.80 -13.63
C ARG A 92 4.38 2.74 -13.32
N ASP A 93 5.62 3.00 -13.69
CA ASP A 93 6.75 2.11 -13.40
C ASP A 93 7.17 2.26 -11.93
N LEU A 94 6.49 1.53 -11.05
CA LEU A 94 6.80 1.48 -9.62
C LEU A 94 7.65 0.25 -9.34
N PRO A 95 8.91 0.42 -8.86
CA PRO A 95 9.89 -0.66 -8.77
C PRO A 95 9.70 -1.53 -7.51
N PHE A 96 8.48 -2.01 -7.29
CA PHE A 96 8.13 -2.88 -6.16
C PHE A 96 7.45 -4.16 -6.65
N ILE A 97 7.76 -5.27 -6.00
CA ILE A 97 6.80 -6.38 -5.94
C ILE A 97 5.74 -5.95 -4.94
N MET A 98 4.47 -5.91 -5.33
CA MET A 98 3.40 -5.53 -4.40
C MET A 98 2.59 -6.74 -3.99
N VAL A 99 2.27 -6.81 -2.71
CA VAL A 99 1.35 -7.79 -2.13
C VAL A 99 0.09 -7.03 -1.72
N VAL A 100 -1.02 -7.34 -2.36
CA VAL A 100 -2.28 -6.63 -2.15
C VAL A 100 -3.38 -7.63 -1.80
N PRO A 101 -3.54 -7.92 -0.50
CA PRO A 101 -4.62 -8.77 0.01
C PRO A 101 -5.95 -8.05 -0.03
N GLN A 102 -7.05 -8.79 0.10
CA GLN A 102 -8.38 -8.23 0.34
C GLN A 102 -8.87 -8.61 1.74
N LEU A 103 -9.23 -7.60 2.54
CA LEU A 103 -9.81 -7.81 3.85
C LEU A 103 -11.22 -8.40 3.72
N HIS A 104 -11.51 -9.38 4.55
CA HIS A 104 -12.81 -10.04 4.58
C HIS A 104 -13.94 -9.03 4.82
N MET A 105 -15.13 -9.35 4.30
CA MET A 105 -16.30 -8.50 4.45
C MET A 105 -16.75 -8.41 5.91
N PHE A 106 -16.68 -9.52 6.65
CA PHE A 106 -17.31 -9.65 7.97
C PHE A 106 -18.75 -9.10 7.93
N ASP A 107 -19.17 -8.31 8.90
CA ASP A 107 -20.51 -7.70 8.93
C ASP A 107 -20.59 -6.32 8.24
N MET A 108 -19.51 -5.87 7.57
CA MET A 108 -19.42 -4.52 7.00
C MET A 108 -20.20 -4.35 5.68
N GLY A 109 -20.66 -5.43 5.04
CA GLY A 109 -21.38 -5.39 3.77
C GLY A 109 -22.69 -4.59 3.80
N LYS A 110 -23.22 -4.26 4.97
CA LYS A 110 -24.44 -3.45 5.14
C LYS A 110 -24.19 -1.94 5.08
N LEU A 111 -22.93 -1.52 5.15
CA LEU A 111 -22.57 -0.09 5.08
C LEU A 111 -22.94 0.46 3.68
N PRO A 112 -23.62 1.61 3.60
CA PRO A 112 -24.16 2.12 2.32
C PRO A 112 -23.12 2.24 1.20
N TYR A 113 -21.90 2.68 1.52
CA TYR A 113 -20.82 2.84 0.55
C TYR A 113 -20.21 1.50 0.09
N ILE A 114 -20.47 0.39 0.80
CA ILE A 114 -20.11 -0.97 0.39
C ILE A 114 -21.29 -1.62 -0.35
N ALA A 115 -22.49 -1.54 0.22
CA ALA A 115 -23.69 -2.15 -0.36
C ALA A 115 -24.05 -1.59 -1.74
N ASN A 116 -23.76 -0.30 -1.97
CA ASN A 116 -24.09 0.40 -3.23
C ASN A 116 -22.93 0.45 -4.23
N ARG A 117 -21.77 -0.17 -3.94
CA ARG A 117 -20.66 -0.18 -4.89
C ARG A 117 -21.00 -1.05 -6.11
N SER A 118 -20.51 -0.66 -7.27
CA SER A 118 -20.66 -1.41 -8.52
C SER A 118 -19.32 -1.95 -9.01
N LYS A 119 -19.33 -3.15 -9.59
CA LYS A 119 -18.14 -3.69 -10.30
C LYS A 119 -17.80 -2.86 -11.54
N GLU A 120 -18.74 -2.09 -12.06
CA GLU A 120 -18.53 -1.17 -13.19
C GLU A 120 -17.61 0.01 -12.80
N ASP A 121 -17.60 0.38 -11.51
CA ASP A 121 -16.74 1.44 -10.98
C ASP A 121 -15.28 1.00 -10.80
N ILE A 122 -14.99 -0.31 -10.94
CA ILE A 122 -13.63 -0.81 -10.83
C ILE A 122 -12.81 -0.34 -12.04
N PRO A 123 -11.71 0.40 -11.85
CA PRO A 123 -10.92 0.92 -12.94
C PRO A 123 -10.25 -0.22 -13.70
N LYS A 124 -10.28 -0.12 -15.03
CA LYS A 124 -9.71 -1.15 -15.93
C LYS A 124 -8.41 -0.67 -16.54
N ARG A 125 -7.42 -1.54 -16.56
CA ARG A 125 -6.21 -1.32 -17.36
C ARG A 125 -6.59 -1.34 -18.84
N LEU A 126 -6.26 -0.27 -19.56
CA LEU A 126 -6.47 -0.20 -21.00
C LEU A 126 -5.32 -0.90 -21.75
N THR A 127 -5.59 -1.43 -22.94
CA THR A 127 -4.55 -1.95 -23.83
C THR A 127 -3.60 -0.83 -24.24
N GLU A 128 -4.15 0.30 -24.69
CA GLU A 128 -3.41 1.50 -25.06
C GLU A 128 -3.77 2.68 -24.16
N GLY A 129 -2.78 3.51 -23.84
CA GLY A 129 -2.95 4.65 -22.96
C GLY A 129 -3.26 4.27 -21.51
N VAL A 130 -3.84 5.21 -20.79
CA VAL A 130 -4.30 5.07 -19.39
C VAL A 130 -5.70 5.69 -19.26
N PRO A 131 -6.56 5.17 -18.38
CA PRO A 131 -7.86 5.78 -18.14
C PRO A 131 -7.67 7.16 -17.48
N PRO A 132 -8.62 8.09 -17.70
CA PRO A 132 -8.60 9.37 -17.00
C PRO A 132 -8.70 9.14 -15.49
N ARG A 133 -7.97 9.96 -14.74
CA ARG A 133 -8.11 9.95 -13.29
C ARG A 133 -9.47 10.55 -12.90
N PRO A 134 -10.12 10.03 -11.86
CA PRO A 134 -11.28 10.70 -11.29
C PRO A 134 -10.89 12.13 -10.89
N VAL A 135 -11.64 13.10 -11.39
CA VAL A 135 -11.40 14.50 -11.04
C VAL A 135 -11.78 14.71 -9.58
N MET A 136 -10.80 15.15 -8.78
CA MET A 136 -11.05 15.54 -7.41
C MET A 136 -11.39 17.03 -7.39
N PHE A 137 -12.64 17.34 -7.17
CA PHE A 137 -13.03 18.70 -6.81
C PHE A 137 -13.13 18.74 -5.28
N PRO A 138 -12.42 19.65 -4.62
CA PRO A 138 -12.73 19.96 -3.23
C PRO A 138 -14.23 20.23 -3.12
N SER A 139 -14.88 19.60 -2.17
CA SER A 139 -16.29 19.87 -1.95
C SER A 139 -16.43 21.36 -1.55
N ASP A 140 -17.24 22.10 -2.30
CA ASP A 140 -17.61 23.48 -1.94
C ASP A 140 -18.53 23.51 -0.69
N LYS A 141 -19.00 22.34 -0.24
CA LYS A 141 -19.77 22.23 0.99
C LYS A 141 -18.80 22.36 2.17
N ALA A 142 -19.25 23.10 3.19
CA ALA A 142 -18.60 23.06 4.48
C ALA A 142 -18.58 21.60 4.96
N ILE A 143 -17.38 20.99 5.01
CA ILE A 143 -17.22 19.66 5.56
C ILE A 143 -17.00 19.84 7.05
N GLU A 144 -17.89 19.24 7.81
CA GLU A 144 -17.71 19.12 9.26
C GLU A 144 -16.58 18.10 9.50
N PRO A 145 -15.44 18.52 10.06
CA PRO A 145 -14.41 17.57 10.45
C PRO A 145 -14.95 16.52 11.41
N ALA A 146 -14.42 15.30 11.35
CA ALA A 146 -14.74 14.29 12.34
C ALA A 146 -14.46 14.83 13.76
N LYS A 147 -15.27 14.43 14.73
CA LYS A 147 -15.06 14.85 16.12
C LYS A 147 -13.77 14.26 16.66
N ALA A 148 -12.96 15.10 17.30
CA ALA A 148 -11.79 14.62 18.03
C ALA A 148 -12.21 13.70 19.18
N VAL A 149 -11.43 12.66 19.41
CA VAL A 149 -11.57 11.83 20.60
C VAL A 149 -10.99 12.60 21.78
N THR A 150 -11.82 12.90 22.76
CA THR A 150 -11.40 13.69 23.94
C THR A 150 -10.44 12.95 24.86
N ASP A 151 -10.50 11.61 24.83
CA ASP A 151 -9.65 10.75 25.65
C ASP A 151 -9.33 9.46 24.87
N ILE A 152 -8.16 9.43 24.25
CA ILE A 152 -7.72 8.32 23.40
C ILE A 152 -7.62 7.00 24.17
N SER A 153 -7.41 7.04 25.50
CA SER A 153 -7.33 5.82 26.31
C SER A 153 -8.64 5.05 26.42
N LYS A 154 -9.75 5.71 26.07
CA LYS A 154 -11.10 5.10 26.06
C LYS A 154 -11.49 4.54 24.70
N VAL A 155 -10.64 4.72 23.69
CA VAL A 155 -10.86 4.18 22.35
C VAL A 155 -10.25 2.80 22.27
N PRO A 156 -10.90 1.82 21.65
CA PRO A 156 -10.29 0.53 21.40
C PRO A 156 -9.00 0.69 20.60
N VAL A 157 -7.96 -0.08 20.97
CA VAL A 157 -6.66 -0.06 20.29
C VAL A 157 -6.80 -0.43 18.81
N LEU A 158 -7.74 -1.32 18.52
CA LEU A 158 -8.01 -1.85 17.18
C LEU A 158 -9.43 -1.50 16.74
N LEU A 159 -9.62 -1.29 15.45
CA LEU A 159 -10.93 -1.11 14.85
C LEU A 159 -11.71 -2.44 14.82
N PRO A 160 -13.05 -2.40 14.90
CA PRO A 160 -13.85 -3.61 14.73
C PRO A 160 -13.58 -4.27 13.38
N ASP A 161 -13.43 -5.61 13.39
CA ASP A 161 -13.22 -6.40 12.18
C ASP A 161 -12.10 -5.87 11.27
N GLY A 162 -11.01 -5.40 11.87
CA GLY A 162 -9.87 -4.82 11.18
C GLY A 162 -8.90 -5.86 10.62
N TRP A 163 -7.75 -5.34 10.16
CA TRP A 163 -6.70 -6.15 9.54
C TRP A 163 -5.99 -7.10 10.52
N GLU A 164 -6.09 -6.86 11.82
CA GLU A 164 -5.56 -7.75 12.86
C GLU A 164 -6.15 -9.16 12.78
N ARG A 165 -7.41 -9.28 12.32
CA ARG A 165 -8.06 -10.58 12.12
C ARG A 165 -7.44 -11.39 10.97
N ALA A 166 -6.78 -10.74 10.04
CA ALA A 166 -6.11 -11.35 8.90
C ALA A 166 -4.59 -11.47 9.08
N GLU A 167 -4.05 -11.19 10.27
CA GLU A 167 -2.60 -11.16 10.55
C GLU A 167 -1.88 -12.40 10.02
N GLN A 168 -2.37 -13.61 10.37
CA GLN A 168 -1.74 -14.86 9.96
C GLN A 168 -1.77 -15.06 8.44
N ASP A 169 -2.86 -14.64 7.79
CA ASP A 169 -2.98 -14.68 6.33
C ASP A 169 -1.94 -13.73 5.69
N LEU A 170 -1.77 -12.51 6.22
CA LEU A 170 -0.78 -11.53 5.74
C LEU A 170 0.64 -12.08 5.85
N LEU A 171 0.98 -12.70 6.99
CA LEU A 171 2.31 -13.31 7.20
C LEU A 171 2.55 -14.47 6.23
N ALA A 172 1.56 -15.33 6.02
CA ALA A 172 1.64 -16.44 5.07
C ALA A 172 1.80 -15.96 3.62
N MET A 173 1.08 -14.90 3.21
CA MET A 173 1.22 -14.28 1.89
C MET A 173 2.63 -13.71 1.70
N LEU A 174 3.16 -12.97 2.67
CA LEU A 174 4.52 -12.43 2.61
C LEU A 174 5.55 -13.55 2.51
N ALA A 175 5.44 -14.60 3.32
CA ALA A 175 6.34 -15.75 3.28
C ALA A 175 6.30 -16.47 1.90
N THR A 176 5.10 -16.61 1.33
CA THR A 176 4.90 -17.20 0.00
C THR A 176 5.56 -16.36 -1.09
N VAL A 177 5.38 -15.04 -1.04
CA VAL A 177 5.98 -14.12 -2.00
C VAL A 177 7.52 -14.10 -1.86
N GLN A 178 8.05 -14.09 -0.65
CA GLN A 178 9.49 -14.15 -0.41
C GLN A 178 10.12 -15.47 -0.89
N LYS A 179 9.39 -16.58 -0.81
CA LYS A 179 9.84 -17.88 -1.29
C LYS A 179 9.82 -17.99 -2.82
N ASN A 180 8.81 -17.41 -3.46
CA ASN A 180 8.53 -17.65 -4.88
C ASN A 180 9.11 -16.59 -5.83
N TYR A 181 9.47 -15.40 -5.31
CA TYR A 181 9.94 -14.27 -6.12
C TYR A 181 11.27 -13.72 -5.58
N HIS A 182 12.02 -13.05 -6.44
CA HIS A 182 13.31 -12.43 -6.09
C HIS A 182 13.10 -11.16 -5.27
N THR A 183 12.72 -11.34 -4.01
CA THR A 183 12.49 -10.25 -3.06
C THR A 183 13.75 -9.83 -2.33
N ASP A 184 13.85 -8.54 -2.00
CA ASP A 184 14.83 -8.02 -1.07
C ASP A 184 14.23 -7.97 0.34
N THR A 185 14.61 -8.91 1.19
CA THR A 185 14.10 -9.02 2.57
C THR A 185 14.50 -7.86 3.47
N LYS A 186 15.49 -7.05 3.06
CA LYS A 186 15.89 -5.82 3.75
C LYS A 186 15.06 -4.61 3.35
N ARG A 187 14.24 -4.73 2.32
CA ARG A 187 13.39 -3.66 1.77
C ARG A 187 11.94 -4.13 1.64
N LEU A 188 11.40 -4.61 2.76
CA LEU A 188 9.97 -4.89 2.91
C LEU A 188 9.29 -3.70 3.57
N TYR A 189 8.32 -3.13 2.91
CA TYR A 189 7.57 -1.97 3.36
C TYR A 189 6.10 -2.29 3.55
N ILE A 190 5.43 -1.52 4.39
CA ILE A 190 3.99 -1.57 4.56
C ILE A 190 3.37 -0.19 4.45
N SER A 191 2.28 -0.08 3.73
CA SER A 191 1.45 1.13 3.67
C SER A 191 -0.02 0.75 3.55
N GLY A 192 -0.89 1.66 3.95
CA GLY A 192 -2.33 1.41 3.84
C GLY A 192 -3.14 2.67 4.09
N ILE A 193 -4.40 2.65 3.66
CA ILE A 193 -5.33 3.79 3.68
C ILE A 193 -6.48 3.54 4.63
N SER A 194 -6.88 4.53 5.43
CA SER A 194 -8.05 4.43 6.32
C SER A 194 -7.99 3.13 7.17
N TYR A 195 -8.92 2.19 7.05
CA TYR A 195 -8.82 0.88 7.70
C TYR A 195 -7.48 0.18 7.46
N GLY A 196 -6.92 0.29 6.24
CA GLY A 196 -5.59 -0.23 5.93
C GLY A 196 -4.47 0.54 6.62
N GLY A 197 -4.67 1.83 6.86
CA GLY A 197 -3.75 2.65 7.67
C GLY A 197 -3.72 2.20 9.13
N PHE A 198 -4.88 1.85 9.72
CA PHE A 198 -4.95 1.22 11.04
C PHE A 198 -4.29 -0.15 11.05
N GLY A 199 -4.49 -0.96 9.99
CA GLY A 199 -3.78 -2.23 9.79
C GLY A 199 -2.27 -2.04 9.67
N THR A 200 -1.83 -0.96 9.03
CA THR A 200 -0.41 -0.59 8.93
C THR A 200 0.20 -0.31 10.31
N TRP A 201 -0.49 0.46 11.17
CA TRP A 201 -0.08 0.69 12.55
C TRP A 201 0.00 -0.61 13.35
N TYR A 202 -1.03 -1.46 13.22
CA TYR A 202 -1.07 -2.76 13.89
C TYR A 202 0.12 -3.64 13.50
N MET A 203 0.31 -3.88 12.20
CA MET A 203 1.39 -4.73 11.70
C MET A 203 2.77 -4.16 12.03
N ALA A 204 2.94 -2.84 11.93
CA ALA A 204 4.18 -2.15 12.30
C ALA A 204 4.51 -2.29 13.79
N SER A 205 3.50 -2.33 14.66
CA SER A 205 3.65 -2.55 16.10
C SER A 205 3.91 -4.01 16.44
N LYS A 206 3.18 -4.93 15.79
CA LYS A 206 3.21 -6.36 16.10
C LYS A 206 4.44 -7.06 15.54
N HIS A 207 4.88 -6.62 14.36
CA HIS A 207 5.98 -7.20 13.60
C HIS A 207 6.97 -6.15 13.09
N PRO A 208 7.50 -5.28 13.97
CA PRO A 208 8.38 -4.19 13.55
C PRO A 208 9.68 -4.71 12.91
N GLU A 209 10.09 -5.93 13.22
CA GLU A 209 11.26 -6.58 12.66
C GLU A 209 11.09 -6.97 11.19
N LEU A 210 9.87 -7.09 10.68
CA LEU A 210 9.63 -7.42 9.27
C LEU A 210 9.91 -6.23 8.35
N PHE A 211 9.51 -5.02 8.77
CA PHE A 211 9.44 -3.87 7.87
C PHE A 211 10.70 -2.98 7.94
N ALA A 212 11.12 -2.49 6.79
CA ALA A 212 12.13 -1.44 6.67
C ALA A 212 11.53 -0.04 6.88
N ALA A 213 10.24 0.12 6.60
CA ALA A 213 9.47 1.33 6.88
C ALA A 213 7.97 1.06 6.83
N ALA A 214 7.19 1.93 7.51
CA ALA A 214 5.73 1.90 7.47
C ALA A 214 5.16 3.30 7.17
N ALA A 215 4.14 3.35 6.31
CA ALA A 215 3.49 4.59 5.89
C ALA A 215 1.95 4.49 6.03
N PRO A 216 1.39 4.71 7.24
CA PRO A 216 -0.05 4.80 7.44
C PRO A 216 -0.60 6.11 6.87
N VAL A 217 -1.66 6.02 6.06
CA VAL A 217 -2.32 7.17 5.41
C VAL A 217 -3.74 7.31 5.93
N VAL A 218 -4.11 8.51 6.39
CA VAL A 218 -5.40 8.88 6.98
C VAL A 218 -5.89 7.87 8.03
N ALA A 219 -5.00 7.57 8.96
CA ALA A 219 -5.26 6.71 10.11
C ALA A 219 -4.37 7.12 11.28
N TRP A 220 -4.93 7.16 12.47
CA TRP A 220 -4.16 7.45 13.69
C TRP A 220 -3.68 6.15 14.36
N GLY A 221 -2.53 6.20 15.00
CA GLY A 221 -1.99 5.09 15.79
C GLY A 221 -2.35 5.24 17.26
N HIS A 222 -2.97 4.20 17.85
CA HIS A 222 -3.23 4.21 19.30
C HIS A 222 -1.92 4.25 20.08
N PRO A 223 -1.80 5.02 21.18
CA PRO A 223 -0.60 5.09 22.00
C PRO A 223 0.01 3.75 22.39
N ASP A 224 -0.82 2.73 22.68
CA ASP A 224 -0.37 1.39 23.08
C ASP A 224 0.37 0.63 21.94
N LEU A 225 0.22 1.06 20.69
CA LEU A 225 0.93 0.48 19.56
C LEU A 225 2.36 1.06 19.39
N MET A 226 2.69 2.15 20.07
CA MET A 226 3.91 2.90 19.82
C MET A 226 5.18 2.28 20.43
N PRO A 227 5.17 1.64 21.61
CA PRO A 227 6.39 1.15 22.24
C PRO A 227 7.18 0.15 21.38
N PRO A 228 6.60 -0.88 20.76
CA PRO A 228 7.37 -1.80 19.91
C PRO A 228 7.96 -1.11 18.67
N ILE A 229 7.23 -0.17 18.06
CA ILE A 229 7.67 0.62 16.91
C ILE A 229 8.90 1.46 17.29
N ALA A 230 8.83 2.14 18.43
CA ALA A 230 9.93 2.96 18.93
C ALA A 230 11.16 2.12 19.29
N ALA A 231 10.97 0.98 19.97
CA ALA A 231 12.04 0.06 20.33
C ALA A 231 12.80 -0.48 19.11
N ALA A 232 12.07 -0.79 18.05
CA ALA A 232 12.64 -1.24 16.77
C ALA A 232 13.22 -0.10 15.93
N LYS A 233 12.96 1.16 16.29
CA LYS A 233 13.34 2.36 15.52
C LYS A 233 12.81 2.32 14.08
N LEU A 234 11.61 1.75 13.90
CA LEU A 234 11.02 1.58 12.58
C LEU A 234 10.72 2.94 11.93
N PRO A 235 11.29 3.26 10.75
CA PRO A 235 10.99 4.49 10.04
C PRO A 235 9.49 4.63 9.74
N LEU A 236 8.91 5.78 10.07
CA LEU A 236 7.49 6.07 9.87
C LEU A 236 7.29 7.31 9.01
N TRP A 237 6.34 7.23 8.09
CA TRP A 237 5.76 8.42 7.47
C TRP A 237 4.24 8.43 7.66
N VAL A 238 3.78 9.22 8.60
CA VAL A 238 2.37 9.39 8.92
C VAL A 238 1.79 10.51 8.08
N ILE A 239 0.73 10.23 7.33
CA ILE A 239 0.09 11.20 6.44
C ILE A 239 -1.37 11.39 6.85
N ALA A 240 -1.75 12.65 7.08
CA ALA A 240 -3.06 13.06 7.54
C ALA A 240 -3.71 14.04 6.55
N ALA A 241 -5.04 14.14 6.62
CA ALA A 241 -5.84 15.10 5.86
C ALA A 241 -6.46 16.13 6.81
N GLY A 242 -6.34 17.42 6.48
CA GLY A 242 -6.77 18.52 7.34
C GLY A 242 -8.29 18.70 7.41
N ARG A 243 -9.01 18.27 6.35
CA ARG A 243 -10.48 18.37 6.23
C ARG A 243 -11.16 17.00 6.29
N ASP A 244 -10.52 16.01 6.90
CA ASP A 244 -11.04 14.66 6.99
C ASP A 244 -12.31 14.59 7.87
N SER A 245 -13.42 14.13 7.27
CA SER A 245 -14.70 13.97 7.95
C SER A 245 -14.87 12.60 8.64
N ALA A 246 -13.96 11.65 8.36
CA ALA A 246 -13.98 10.32 8.97
C ALA A 246 -12.93 10.19 10.09
N ILE A 247 -11.74 10.74 9.88
CA ILE A 247 -10.61 10.64 10.82
C ILE A 247 -10.19 12.05 11.24
N ASN A 248 -10.52 12.42 12.48
CA ASN A 248 -10.09 13.72 12.99
C ASN A 248 -8.56 13.76 13.09
N LYS A 249 -7.97 14.82 12.53
CA LYS A 249 -6.52 15.06 12.52
C LYS A 249 -5.91 15.08 13.93
N ASP A 250 -6.66 15.57 14.93
CA ASP A 250 -6.16 15.70 16.29
C ASP A 250 -5.97 14.33 16.98
N ASN A 251 -6.61 13.27 16.46
CA ASN A 251 -6.41 11.91 16.96
C ASN A 251 -5.04 11.30 16.56
N LEU A 252 -4.32 11.92 15.62
CA LEU A 252 -2.99 11.44 15.23
C LEU A 252 -1.91 11.86 16.23
N TYR A 253 -2.07 13.00 16.90
CA TYR A 253 -1.04 13.56 17.77
C TYR A 253 -0.69 12.70 18.99
N PRO A 254 -1.65 12.06 19.72
CA PRO A 254 -1.31 11.26 20.90
C PRO A 254 -0.30 10.14 20.62
N GLY A 255 -0.48 9.36 19.55
CA GLY A 255 0.47 8.32 19.17
C GLY A 255 1.84 8.88 18.78
N ILE A 256 1.86 9.97 18.00
CA ILE A 256 3.11 10.64 17.59
C ILE A 256 3.84 11.19 18.82
N GLU A 257 3.13 11.75 19.78
CA GLU A 257 3.71 12.27 21.02
C GLU A 257 4.34 11.15 21.87
N ILE A 258 3.72 9.98 21.95
CA ILE A 258 4.34 8.81 22.62
C ILE A 258 5.62 8.39 21.91
N LEU A 259 5.64 8.32 20.59
CA LEU A 259 6.88 8.02 19.85
C LEU A 259 7.98 9.02 20.17
N ARG A 260 7.65 10.32 20.25
CA ARG A 260 8.59 11.38 20.62
C ARG A 260 9.12 11.19 22.05
N GLN A 261 8.23 10.90 23.01
CA GLN A 261 8.60 10.65 24.42
C GLN A 261 9.50 9.42 24.58
N LEU A 262 9.32 8.40 23.72
CA LEU A 262 10.16 7.22 23.67
C LEU A 262 11.48 7.45 22.91
N GLY A 263 11.75 8.69 22.47
CA GLY A 263 12.97 9.04 21.76
C GLY A 263 13.03 8.55 20.31
N HIS A 264 11.89 8.18 19.72
CA HIS A 264 11.86 7.78 18.32
C HIS A 264 11.84 9.01 17.41
N THR A 265 12.94 9.25 16.71
CA THR A 265 13.16 10.45 15.88
C THR A 265 12.93 10.23 14.39
N ASN A 266 12.85 8.97 13.93
CA ASN A 266 12.65 8.65 12.51
C ASN A 266 11.14 8.60 12.17
N VAL A 267 10.45 9.71 12.49
CA VAL A 267 9.02 9.91 12.21
C VAL A 267 8.85 11.14 11.34
N ARG A 268 8.40 10.95 10.11
CA ARG A 268 7.91 12.02 9.23
C ARG A 268 6.40 12.14 9.41
N PHE A 269 5.90 13.33 9.69
CA PHE A 269 4.48 13.65 9.73
C PHE A 269 4.15 14.68 8.66
N SER A 270 3.13 14.42 7.86
CA SER A 270 2.65 15.35 6.83
C SER A 270 1.15 15.56 6.96
N MET A 271 0.73 16.82 7.02
CA MET A 271 -0.66 17.25 6.99
C MET A 271 -0.99 17.83 5.61
N LEU A 272 -1.91 17.21 4.90
CA LEU A 272 -2.48 17.75 3.66
C LEU A 272 -3.68 18.62 4.03
N GLU A 273 -3.43 19.90 4.31
CA GLU A 273 -4.39 20.81 4.97
C GLU A 273 -5.73 20.93 4.24
N GLN A 274 -5.74 20.91 2.92
CA GLN A 274 -6.94 21.05 2.09
C GLN A 274 -7.56 19.72 1.67
N ALA A 275 -6.92 18.59 1.97
CA ALA A 275 -7.40 17.28 1.59
C ALA A 275 -8.51 16.78 2.51
N GLU A 276 -9.44 16.05 1.94
CA GLU A 276 -10.50 15.32 2.61
C GLU A 276 -10.05 13.88 2.91
N HIS A 277 -10.98 13.01 3.34
CA HIS A 277 -10.64 11.64 3.72
C HIS A 277 -9.90 10.86 2.61
N ASP A 278 -10.21 11.14 1.33
CA ASP A 278 -9.61 10.48 0.18
C ASP A 278 -8.21 11.03 -0.23
N ALA A 279 -7.52 11.69 0.70
CA ALA A 279 -6.16 12.21 0.51
C ALA A 279 -5.16 11.19 -0.06
N TRP A 280 -5.41 9.88 0.12
CA TRP A 280 -4.58 8.82 -0.45
C TRP A 280 -4.43 8.91 -1.96
N ARG A 281 -5.41 9.49 -2.68
CA ARG A 281 -5.30 9.69 -4.13
C ARG A 281 -4.10 10.57 -4.45
N GLN A 282 -4.00 11.73 -3.81
CA GLN A 282 -2.87 12.64 -3.96
C GLN A 282 -1.55 12.02 -3.49
N VAL A 283 -1.58 11.27 -2.39
CA VAL A 283 -0.39 10.63 -1.81
C VAL A 283 0.22 9.62 -2.79
N TYR A 284 -0.58 8.69 -3.32
CA TYR A 284 -0.05 7.64 -4.22
C TYR A 284 0.11 8.09 -5.66
N GLU A 285 -0.57 9.14 -6.09
CA GLU A 285 -0.28 9.81 -7.37
C GLU A 285 1.11 10.46 -7.35
N GLY A 286 1.56 10.97 -6.21
CA GLY A 286 2.90 11.52 -6.02
C GLY A 286 4.01 10.48 -6.09
N TRP A 287 5.26 10.94 -6.26
CA TRP A 287 6.46 10.09 -6.16
C TRP A 287 7.06 10.07 -4.76
N ASP A 288 6.71 11.02 -3.92
CA ASP A 288 7.36 11.25 -2.63
C ASP A 288 7.29 10.03 -1.71
N ILE A 289 6.11 9.38 -1.64
CA ILE A 289 5.94 8.19 -0.80
C ILE A 289 6.82 7.03 -1.26
N TYR A 290 6.91 6.80 -2.56
CA TYR A 290 7.71 5.71 -3.12
C TYR A 290 9.20 6.00 -2.96
N GLY A 291 9.64 7.23 -3.25
CA GLY A 291 11.02 7.66 -3.08
C GLY A 291 11.46 7.57 -1.62
N TRP A 292 10.59 7.96 -0.68
CA TRP A 292 10.87 7.86 0.74
C TRP A 292 10.99 6.39 1.19
N LEU A 293 10.07 5.52 0.79
CA LEU A 293 10.14 4.07 1.09
C LEU A 293 11.43 3.47 0.56
N LEU A 294 11.77 3.72 -0.72
CA LEU A 294 12.99 3.20 -1.36
C LEU A 294 14.27 3.68 -0.70
N GLY A 295 14.24 4.82 -0.06
CA GLY A 295 15.36 5.36 0.74
C GLY A 295 15.54 4.67 2.09
N GLN A 296 14.62 3.80 2.52
CA GLN A 296 14.72 3.07 3.78
C GLN A 296 15.22 1.64 3.53
N GLY A 297 16.02 1.12 4.45
CA GLY A 297 16.55 -0.24 4.40
C GLY A 297 16.99 -0.70 5.79
N LYS A 298 17.09 -2.01 5.99
CA LYS A 298 17.62 -2.65 7.21
C LYS A 298 19.09 -2.91 7.12
#